data_180285c568d4dabba3260bca03385810
#
_entry.id   180285c568d4dabba3260bca03385810
#
_cell.length_a   1.000
_cell.length_b   1.000
_cell.length_c   1.000
_cell.angle_alpha   90.00
_cell.angle_beta   90.00
_cell.angle_gamma   90.00
#
_symmetry.space_group_name_H-M   'P 1'
#
loop_
_entity.id
_entity.type
_entity.pdbx_description
1 polymer ?
#
loop_
_entity_poly.entity_id
_entity_poly.type
_entity_poly.pdbx_seq_one_letter_code
_entity_poly.pdbx_strand_id
1 'polypeptide(L)'
;MNSVDASEHYELGATDLSPSLLTIVIDTNPHAWAILEDSLPLSKAIANILVFINAHLACNYANEVAVVASHSQKAAWLYPSHNAPRNSTADRDGDVAMNGASDAQPPETNKYRPFRIVEEQVTRNLKELMDSTTGDDLRGNMSTMLAGALTLALSHINRRTLAWAEEHGGANGDDAAADGNGNGNGGGGSTATNRYSASNEDERLQSRILVISVSGSTDAAHQYISVMNSIFACQRLNIPIDVCKLSGDAVFLQQASDATKGVYMALAEPRGLLQYLMMAFLPDQRSRRHLVLPTRVDVDFRAACFCHRRVVDVGFVCSICLSIFCEPPPGNDCMTCGTHLDIEGNAKPALLPRKKKKKKRVNGASGTGTPMSTPTPGP
;
A
#
# COMPACT_ATOMS: atom_id res chain seq x y z
N MET A 1 43.64 -20.61 -24.70
CA MET A 1 42.23 -20.14 -24.78
C MET A 1 41.73 -20.12 -23.34
N ASN A 2 41.66 -18.95 -22.73
CA ASN A 2 41.12 -18.82 -21.39
C ASN A 2 39.59 -18.83 -21.54
N SER A 3 38.96 -19.97 -21.24
CA SER A 3 37.50 -19.98 -21.02
C SER A 3 37.24 -19.25 -19.70
N VAL A 4 36.77 -18.03 -19.78
CA VAL A 4 36.23 -17.34 -18.61
C VAL A 4 34.94 -18.05 -18.31
N ASP A 5 34.96 -18.87 -17.27
CA ASP A 5 33.73 -19.47 -16.75
C ASP A 5 32.94 -18.37 -16.02
N ALA A 6 31.83 -17.97 -16.61
CA ALA A 6 30.96 -16.95 -16.06
C ALA A 6 29.97 -17.51 -15.02
N SER A 7 30.05 -18.81 -14.70
CA SER A 7 29.13 -19.46 -13.77
C SER A 7 29.25 -18.91 -12.35
N GLU A 8 30.45 -18.56 -11.89
CA GLU A 8 30.68 -17.95 -10.58
C GLU A 8 29.96 -16.59 -10.41
N HIS A 9 29.81 -15.84 -11.52
CA HIS A 9 29.08 -14.58 -11.50
C HIS A 9 27.57 -14.77 -11.32
N TYR A 10 27.03 -15.88 -11.82
CA TYR A 10 25.63 -16.22 -11.64
C TYR A 10 25.33 -16.76 -10.24
N GLU A 11 26.26 -17.48 -9.65
CA GLU A 11 26.12 -18.01 -8.28
C GLU A 11 26.20 -16.90 -7.21
N LEU A 12 27.11 -15.94 -7.37
CA LEU A 12 27.23 -14.77 -6.48
C LEU A 12 26.02 -13.84 -6.59
N GLY A 13 25.38 -13.74 -7.76
CA GLY A 13 24.16 -12.95 -7.94
C GLY A 13 22.88 -13.62 -7.40
N ALA A 14 22.85 -14.96 -7.36
CA ALA A 14 21.66 -15.69 -6.92
C ALA A 14 21.50 -15.73 -5.38
N THR A 15 22.61 -15.64 -4.63
CA THR A 15 22.59 -15.64 -3.15
C THR A 15 22.17 -14.30 -2.55
N ASP A 16 22.08 -13.25 -3.35
CA ASP A 16 21.92 -11.87 -2.87
C ASP A 16 20.53 -11.26 -3.11
N LEU A 17 19.57 -12.07 -3.57
CA LEU A 17 18.19 -11.62 -3.79
C LEU A 17 17.38 -11.73 -2.50
N SER A 18 17.22 -10.60 -1.80
CA SER A 18 16.34 -10.51 -0.64
C SER A 18 14.90 -10.91 -1.02
N PRO A 19 14.28 -11.82 -0.26
CA PRO A 19 12.91 -12.20 -0.52
C PRO A 19 11.94 -11.04 -0.31
N SER A 20 10.88 -11.01 -1.11
CA SER A 20 9.86 -9.97 -1.07
C SER A 20 8.50 -10.54 -0.70
N LEU A 21 7.88 -9.95 0.33
CA LEU A 21 6.48 -10.21 0.69
C LEU A 21 5.58 -9.16 0.04
N LEU A 22 4.79 -9.58 -0.92
CA LEU A 22 3.78 -8.75 -1.58
C LEU A 22 2.40 -9.00 -0.97
N THR A 23 1.84 -7.99 -0.32
CA THR A 23 0.45 -8.05 0.16
C THR A 23 -0.46 -7.24 -0.74
N ILE A 24 -1.42 -7.89 -1.41
CA ILE A 24 -2.35 -7.25 -2.33
C ILE A 24 -3.68 -7.03 -1.62
N VAL A 25 -4.15 -5.78 -1.62
CA VAL A 25 -5.49 -5.41 -1.16
C VAL A 25 -6.35 -5.14 -2.39
N ILE A 26 -7.36 -5.97 -2.60
CA ILE A 26 -8.30 -5.85 -3.72
C ILE A 26 -9.58 -5.20 -3.22
N ASP A 27 -9.91 -4.06 -3.77
CA ASP A 27 -11.21 -3.44 -3.56
C ASP A 27 -12.28 -4.20 -4.35
N THR A 28 -13.19 -4.85 -3.63
CA THR A 28 -14.25 -5.70 -4.19
C THR A 28 -15.63 -5.06 -4.06
N ASN A 29 -15.72 -3.73 -4.17
CA ASN A 29 -16.98 -3.00 -4.13
C ASN A 29 -17.90 -3.37 -5.31
N PRO A 30 -19.05 -4.04 -5.08
CA PRO A 30 -19.91 -4.48 -6.17
C PRO A 30 -20.46 -3.35 -7.03
N HIS A 31 -20.77 -2.19 -6.42
CA HIS A 31 -21.26 -1.02 -7.16
C HIS A 31 -20.20 -0.44 -8.09
N ALA A 32 -18.97 -0.31 -7.63
CA ALA A 32 -17.89 0.24 -8.43
C ALA A 32 -17.50 -0.72 -9.58
N TRP A 33 -17.52 -2.03 -9.34
CA TRP A 33 -17.26 -3.01 -10.37
C TRP A 33 -18.40 -3.10 -11.40
N ALA A 34 -19.65 -2.89 -11.01
CA ALA A 34 -20.77 -2.81 -11.95
C ALA A 34 -20.62 -1.63 -12.95
N ILE A 35 -20.04 -0.50 -12.50
CA ILE A 35 -19.76 0.64 -13.39
C ILE A 35 -18.61 0.32 -14.35
N LEU A 36 -17.66 -0.51 -13.94
CA LEU A 36 -16.50 -0.90 -14.75
C LEU A 36 -16.76 -2.09 -15.67
N GLU A 37 -17.90 -2.76 -15.56
CA GLU A 37 -18.21 -4.03 -16.25
C GLU A 37 -17.93 -3.98 -17.76
N ASP A 38 -18.33 -2.89 -18.44
CA ASP A 38 -18.14 -2.72 -19.88
C ASP A 38 -16.67 -2.56 -20.28
N SER A 39 -15.84 -2.02 -19.41
CA SER A 39 -14.43 -1.75 -19.68
C SER A 39 -13.52 -2.87 -19.17
N LEU A 40 -13.73 -3.32 -17.95
CA LEU A 40 -12.94 -4.37 -17.30
C LEU A 40 -13.83 -5.15 -16.31
N PRO A 41 -14.40 -6.30 -16.69
CA PRO A 41 -15.12 -7.18 -15.77
C PRO A 41 -14.23 -7.64 -14.62
N LEU A 42 -14.81 -7.80 -13.42
CA LEU A 42 -14.09 -8.27 -12.23
C LEU A 42 -13.34 -9.58 -12.48
N SER A 43 -13.96 -10.53 -13.19
CA SER A 43 -13.35 -11.81 -13.53
C SER A 43 -12.05 -11.66 -14.32
N LYS A 44 -12.04 -10.74 -15.30
CA LYS A 44 -10.85 -10.44 -16.10
C LYS A 44 -9.78 -9.69 -15.28
N ALA A 45 -10.20 -8.80 -14.40
CA ALA A 45 -9.28 -8.12 -13.49
C ALA A 45 -8.59 -9.12 -12.55
N ILE A 46 -9.34 -10.06 -11.97
CA ILE A 46 -8.77 -11.11 -11.12
C ILE A 46 -7.81 -12.01 -11.90
N ALA A 47 -8.14 -12.39 -13.13
CA ALA A 47 -7.22 -13.16 -13.99
C ALA A 47 -5.90 -12.40 -14.20
N ASN A 48 -5.94 -11.09 -14.49
CA ASN A 48 -4.75 -10.25 -14.62
C ASN A 48 -3.93 -10.19 -13.32
N ILE A 49 -4.60 -10.07 -12.17
CA ILE A 49 -3.96 -10.05 -10.86
C ILE A 49 -3.28 -11.39 -10.57
N LEU A 50 -3.92 -12.51 -10.89
CA LEU A 50 -3.33 -13.85 -10.71
C LEU A 50 -2.09 -14.05 -11.59
N VAL A 51 -2.10 -13.58 -12.85
CA VAL A 51 -0.91 -13.59 -13.71
C VAL A 51 0.22 -12.75 -13.09
N PHE A 52 -0.10 -11.59 -12.54
CA PHE A 52 0.88 -10.75 -11.86
C PHE A 52 1.44 -11.41 -10.59
N ILE A 53 0.60 -12.06 -9.78
CA ILE A 53 1.02 -12.84 -8.61
C ILE A 53 1.98 -13.95 -9.02
N ASN A 54 1.64 -14.68 -10.07
CA ASN A 54 2.49 -15.76 -10.59
C ASN A 54 3.85 -15.22 -11.07
N ALA A 55 3.86 -14.06 -11.73
CA ALA A 55 5.10 -13.41 -12.13
C ALA A 55 5.96 -12.99 -10.91
N HIS A 56 5.33 -12.44 -9.85
CA HIS A 56 6.03 -12.09 -8.62
C HIS A 56 6.66 -13.32 -7.94
N LEU A 57 5.92 -14.41 -7.83
CA LEU A 57 6.41 -15.67 -7.25
C LEU A 57 7.49 -16.33 -8.12
N ALA A 58 7.46 -16.11 -9.44
CA ALA A 58 8.46 -16.64 -10.37
C ALA A 58 9.80 -15.87 -10.33
N CYS A 59 9.80 -14.60 -9.87
CA CYS A 59 11.02 -13.79 -9.79
C CYS A 59 12.03 -14.33 -8.75
N ASN A 60 11.52 -14.88 -7.63
CA ASN A 60 12.36 -15.49 -6.60
C ASN A 60 11.54 -16.59 -5.88
N TYR A 61 12.15 -17.76 -5.67
CA TYR A 61 11.49 -18.88 -4.99
C TYR A 61 11.12 -18.59 -3.52
N ALA A 62 11.82 -17.66 -2.88
CA ALA A 62 11.56 -17.23 -1.51
C ALA A 62 10.54 -16.07 -1.42
N ASN A 63 10.01 -15.60 -2.55
CA ASN A 63 8.97 -14.57 -2.55
C ASN A 63 7.67 -15.12 -1.97
N GLU A 64 7.04 -14.28 -1.17
CA GLU A 64 5.74 -14.56 -0.55
C GLU A 64 4.67 -13.63 -1.09
N VAL A 65 3.44 -14.10 -1.07
CA VAL A 65 2.26 -13.30 -1.43
C VAL A 65 1.16 -13.47 -0.40
N ALA A 66 0.41 -12.40 -0.19
CA ALA A 66 -0.83 -12.42 0.58
C ALA A 66 -1.89 -11.59 -0.16
N VAL A 67 -3.16 -12.01 -0.10
CA VAL A 67 -4.26 -11.34 -0.79
C VAL A 67 -5.41 -11.13 0.16
N VAL A 68 -5.85 -9.88 0.30
CA VAL A 68 -6.95 -9.44 1.15
C VAL A 68 -7.99 -8.73 0.30
N ALA A 69 -9.25 -9.04 0.50
CA ALA A 69 -10.37 -8.30 -0.09
C ALA A 69 -10.83 -7.19 0.86
N SER A 70 -10.96 -5.97 0.34
CA SER A 70 -11.68 -4.87 0.97
C SER A 70 -13.10 -4.86 0.41
N HIS A 71 -14.06 -5.45 1.14
CA HIS A 71 -15.45 -5.58 0.71
C HIS A 71 -16.35 -4.57 1.42
N SER A 72 -17.62 -4.43 0.99
CA SER A 72 -18.54 -3.38 1.46
C SER A 72 -18.74 -3.34 2.97
N GLN A 73 -18.69 -4.46 3.68
CA GLN A 73 -18.90 -4.50 5.13
C GLN A 73 -17.79 -5.21 5.89
N LYS A 74 -16.92 -5.93 5.20
CA LYS A 74 -15.87 -6.73 5.83
C LYS A 74 -14.59 -6.70 5.04
N ALA A 75 -13.47 -6.85 5.72
CA ALA A 75 -12.21 -7.21 5.12
C ALA A 75 -12.01 -8.71 5.28
N ALA A 76 -11.64 -9.41 4.20
CA ALA A 76 -11.54 -10.87 4.20
C ALA A 76 -10.24 -11.35 3.58
N TRP A 77 -9.67 -12.40 4.12
CA TRP A 77 -8.53 -13.07 3.53
C TRP A 77 -8.95 -13.88 2.30
N LEU A 78 -8.31 -13.62 1.17
CA LEU A 78 -8.42 -14.46 0.00
C LEU A 78 -7.27 -15.50 -0.05
N TYR A 79 -6.06 -15.09 0.37
CA TYR A 79 -4.88 -15.94 0.49
C TYR A 79 -3.89 -15.35 1.52
N PRO A 80 -3.27 -16.15 2.39
CA PRO A 80 -3.57 -17.56 2.68
C PRO A 80 -4.90 -17.72 3.41
N SER A 81 -5.62 -18.79 3.12
CA SER A 81 -6.88 -19.10 3.80
C SER A 81 -6.60 -19.81 5.13
N HIS A 82 -7.14 -19.26 6.22
CA HIS A 82 -7.02 -19.85 7.55
C HIS A 82 -7.90 -21.13 7.70
N ASN A 83 -8.89 -21.30 6.82
CA ASN A 83 -9.82 -22.44 6.82
C ASN A 83 -9.41 -23.56 5.87
N ALA A 84 -8.27 -23.46 5.19
CA ALA A 84 -7.77 -24.60 4.45
C ALA A 84 -7.51 -25.74 5.45
N PRO A 85 -8.07 -26.93 5.25
CA PRO A 85 -7.72 -28.07 6.07
C PRO A 85 -6.19 -28.22 6.00
N ARG A 86 -5.53 -28.13 7.14
CA ARG A 86 -4.11 -28.46 7.23
C ARG A 86 -4.01 -29.93 6.86
N ASN A 87 -3.79 -30.21 5.58
CA ASN A 87 -3.30 -31.49 5.16
C ASN A 87 -1.91 -31.65 5.78
N SER A 88 -1.89 -32.21 6.96
CA SER A 88 -0.74 -32.42 7.82
C SER A 88 0.24 -33.50 7.28
N THR A 89 0.38 -33.59 5.97
CA THR A 89 1.27 -34.61 5.35
C THR A 89 2.38 -33.99 4.47
N ALA A 90 2.59 -32.64 4.50
CA ALA A 90 3.60 -32.02 3.66
C ALA A 90 4.87 -31.54 4.39
N ASP A 91 4.92 -31.57 5.74
CA ASP A 91 6.07 -31.06 6.52
C ASP A 91 6.65 -32.12 7.46
N ARG A 92 6.76 -33.38 7.00
CA ARG A 92 7.65 -34.32 7.66
C ARG A 92 8.62 -34.91 6.64
N ASP A 93 9.79 -34.35 6.64
CA ASP A 93 10.99 -35.00 6.16
C ASP A 93 11.12 -36.39 6.80
N GLY A 94 11.37 -37.37 5.94
CA GLY A 94 12.13 -38.55 6.24
C GLY A 94 11.57 -39.50 7.30
N ASP A 95 10.69 -40.40 6.89
CA ASP A 95 10.83 -41.81 7.24
C ASP A 95 9.99 -42.64 6.27
N VAL A 96 10.69 -43.25 5.33
CA VAL A 96 10.10 -44.21 4.38
C VAL A 96 9.83 -45.49 5.15
N ALA A 97 8.62 -45.68 5.66
CA ALA A 97 8.14 -47.00 6.05
C ALA A 97 7.74 -47.77 4.79
N MET A 98 8.58 -48.72 4.42
CA MET A 98 8.26 -49.78 3.48
C MET A 98 7.12 -50.60 4.02
N ASN A 99 5.91 -50.47 3.48
CA ASN A 99 4.95 -51.59 3.47
C ASN A 99 3.82 -51.35 2.47
N GLY A 100 3.71 -52.26 1.53
CA GLY A 100 2.46 -52.75 0.95
C GLY A 100 1.88 -51.96 -0.23
N ALA A 101 2.00 -52.58 -1.40
CA ALA A 101 1.37 -52.29 -2.65
C ALA A 101 -0.07 -51.79 -2.56
N SER A 102 -0.32 -50.57 -3.00
CA SER A 102 -1.55 -50.18 -3.68
C SER A 102 -1.16 -49.11 -4.73
N ASP A 103 -1.69 -49.24 -5.93
CA ASP A 103 -1.51 -48.35 -7.10
C ASP A 103 -1.98 -46.95 -6.83
N ALA A 104 -1.29 -46.23 -5.96
CA ALA A 104 -1.40 -44.80 -5.81
C ALA A 104 -0.24 -44.20 -6.62
N GLN A 105 -0.56 -43.56 -7.73
CA GLN A 105 0.37 -42.72 -8.47
C GLN A 105 1.16 -41.87 -7.48
N PRO A 106 2.51 -41.79 -7.62
CA PRO A 106 3.31 -40.93 -6.75
C PRO A 106 2.78 -39.52 -6.89
N PRO A 107 2.66 -38.74 -5.78
CA PRO A 107 2.24 -37.35 -5.86
C PRO A 107 3.24 -36.67 -6.79
N GLU A 108 2.75 -36.27 -7.97
CA GLU A 108 3.55 -35.44 -8.88
C GLU A 108 4.04 -34.27 -8.06
N THR A 109 5.35 -34.21 -7.82
CA THR A 109 6.06 -33.08 -7.26
C THR A 109 5.94 -31.96 -8.30
N ASN A 110 4.75 -31.35 -8.37
CA ASN A 110 4.47 -30.35 -9.38
C ASN A 110 5.15 -29.07 -8.98
N LYS A 111 6.20 -28.72 -9.66
CA LYS A 111 6.95 -27.44 -9.57
C LYS A 111 6.00 -26.22 -9.58
N TYR A 112 4.82 -26.35 -10.18
CA TYR A 112 3.81 -25.28 -10.28
C TYR A 112 2.76 -25.31 -9.16
N ARG A 113 2.90 -26.19 -8.19
CA ARG A 113 1.93 -26.34 -7.09
C ARG A 113 1.64 -25.04 -6.32
N PRO A 114 2.63 -24.18 -5.99
CA PRO A 114 2.38 -22.91 -5.31
C PRO A 114 1.43 -21.98 -6.09
N PHE A 115 1.64 -21.84 -7.40
CA PHE A 115 0.81 -20.99 -8.25
C PHE A 115 -0.65 -21.47 -8.29
N ARG A 116 -0.84 -22.77 -8.44
CA ARG A 116 -2.17 -23.39 -8.45
C ARG A 116 -2.90 -23.21 -7.10
N ILE A 117 -2.21 -23.37 -5.98
CA ILE A 117 -2.80 -23.19 -4.65
C ILE A 117 -3.30 -21.75 -4.46
N VAL A 118 -2.50 -20.77 -4.85
CA VAL A 118 -2.88 -19.35 -4.78
C VAL A 118 -4.12 -19.09 -5.64
N GLU A 119 -4.11 -19.54 -6.89
CA GLU A 119 -5.20 -19.35 -7.83
C GLU A 119 -6.51 -19.97 -7.33
N GLU A 120 -6.47 -21.24 -6.90
CA GLU A 120 -7.63 -21.96 -6.37
C GLU A 120 -8.19 -21.29 -5.11
N GLN A 121 -7.34 -20.88 -4.18
CA GLN A 121 -7.80 -20.25 -2.94
C GLN A 121 -8.38 -18.87 -3.20
N VAL A 122 -7.68 -18.01 -3.95
CA VAL A 122 -8.14 -16.66 -4.26
C VAL A 122 -9.49 -16.71 -4.98
N THR A 123 -9.61 -17.54 -6.02
CA THR A 123 -10.84 -17.65 -6.80
C THR A 123 -12.01 -18.18 -5.96
N ARG A 124 -11.78 -19.24 -5.18
CA ARG A 124 -12.81 -19.84 -4.32
C ARG A 124 -13.27 -18.86 -3.25
N ASN A 125 -12.33 -18.27 -2.49
CA ASN A 125 -12.66 -17.40 -1.37
C ASN A 125 -13.31 -16.10 -1.85
N LEU A 126 -12.89 -15.57 -3.02
CA LEU A 126 -13.54 -14.41 -3.62
C LEU A 126 -14.98 -14.74 -4.05
N LYS A 127 -15.20 -15.92 -4.66
CA LYS A 127 -16.53 -16.35 -5.04
C LYS A 127 -17.43 -16.51 -3.80
N GLU A 128 -16.97 -17.19 -2.75
CA GLU A 128 -17.68 -17.31 -1.49
C GLU A 128 -18.02 -15.94 -0.88
N LEU A 129 -17.08 -14.98 -0.94
CA LEU A 129 -17.28 -13.62 -0.47
C LEU A 129 -18.40 -12.93 -1.24
N MET A 130 -18.38 -13.01 -2.57
CA MET A 130 -19.40 -12.38 -3.44
C MET A 130 -20.77 -13.05 -3.27
N ASP A 131 -20.82 -14.38 -3.24
CA ASP A 131 -22.06 -15.15 -3.06
C ASP A 131 -22.69 -14.94 -1.67
N SER A 132 -21.87 -14.63 -0.65
CA SER A 132 -22.36 -14.31 0.72
C SER A 132 -22.91 -12.89 0.85
N THR A 133 -22.78 -12.05 -0.17
CA THR A 133 -23.20 -10.64 -0.11
C THR A 133 -24.68 -10.53 -0.45
N THR A 134 -25.46 -9.99 0.47
CA THR A 134 -26.89 -9.82 0.29
C THR A 134 -27.24 -8.46 -0.28
N GLY A 135 -28.45 -8.35 -0.89
CA GLY A 135 -28.93 -7.06 -1.40
C GLY A 135 -29.11 -6.00 -0.32
N ASP A 136 -29.32 -6.40 0.93
CA ASP A 136 -29.45 -5.48 2.07
C ASP A 136 -28.08 -4.92 2.50
N ASP A 137 -27.01 -5.72 2.39
CA ASP A 137 -25.65 -5.28 2.62
C ASP A 137 -25.21 -4.17 1.63
N LEU A 138 -25.76 -4.20 0.41
CA LEU A 138 -25.44 -3.25 -0.63
C LEU A 138 -26.22 -1.93 -0.50
N ARG A 139 -27.44 -1.94 0.08
CA ARG A 139 -28.30 -0.76 0.21
C ARG A 139 -27.82 0.25 1.25
N GLY A 140 -27.10 -0.20 2.26
CA GLY A 140 -26.69 0.62 3.40
C GLY A 140 -25.31 1.26 3.29
N ASN A 141 -24.42 0.77 2.45
CA ASN A 141 -23.02 1.14 2.48
C ASN A 141 -22.38 1.06 1.09
N MET A 142 -22.09 2.21 0.50
CA MET A 142 -21.33 2.27 -0.77
C MET A 142 -19.80 2.18 -0.56
N SER A 143 -19.35 2.19 0.69
CA SER A 143 -17.93 2.16 1.03
C SER A 143 -17.44 0.75 1.35
N THR A 144 -16.16 0.50 1.09
CA THR A 144 -15.49 -0.76 1.44
C THR A 144 -14.66 -0.62 2.71
N MET A 145 -14.36 -1.73 3.39
CA MET A 145 -13.59 -1.76 4.64
C MET A 145 -12.08 -1.68 4.39
N LEU A 146 -11.65 -0.59 3.71
CA LEU A 146 -10.24 -0.38 3.36
C LEU A 146 -9.33 -0.36 4.59
N ALA A 147 -9.74 0.35 5.65
CA ALA A 147 -8.98 0.41 6.89
C ALA A 147 -8.79 -0.98 7.53
N GLY A 148 -9.85 -1.81 7.51
CA GLY A 148 -9.78 -3.18 7.98
C GLY A 148 -8.82 -4.02 7.15
N ALA A 149 -8.87 -3.90 5.81
CA ALA A 149 -7.98 -4.61 4.91
C ALA A 149 -6.51 -4.22 5.11
N LEU A 150 -6.21 -2.92 5.27
CA LEU A 150 -4.86 -2.44 5.59
C LEU A 150 -4.37 -2.94 6.94
N THR A 151 -5.24 -2.99 7.95
CA THR A 151 -4.90 -3.52 9.28
C THR A 151 -4.57 -5.03 9.22
N LEU A 152 -5.35 -5.81 8.45
CA LEU A 152 -5.07 -7.22 8.22
C LEU A 152 -3.73 -7.41 7.50
N ALA A 153 -3.47 -6.63 6.44
CA ALA A 153 -2.23 -6.64 5.70
C ALA A 153 -1.02 -6.35 6.61
N LEU A 154 -1.09 -5.27 7.40
CA LEU A 154 -0.03 -4.89 8.34
C LEU A 154 0.22 -5.95 9.42
N SER A 155 -0.84 -6.52 9.98
CA SER A 155 -0.73 -7.58 10.99
C SER A 155 -0.04 -8.83 10.42
N HIS A 156 -0.34 -9.16 9.16
CA HIS A 156 0.30 -10.28 8.47
C HIS A 156 1.78 -9.99 8.20
N ILE A 157 2.07 -8.84 7.64
CA ILE A 157 3.46 -8.42 7.36
C ILE A 157 4.30 -8.45 8.65
N ASN A 158 3.79 -7.85 9.72
CA ASN A 158 4.50 -7.83 10.99
C ASN A 158 4.79 -9.25 11.51
N ARG A 159 3.82 -10.15 11.45
CA ARG A 159 4.01 -11.55 11.86
C ARG A 159 5.03 -12.27 10.99
N ARG A 160 4.99 -12.09 9.66
CA ARG A 160 5.95 -12.71 8.75
C ARG A 160 7.36 -12.15 8.93
N THR A 161 7.48 -10.83 9.13
CA THR A 161 8.78 -10.19 9.41
C THR A 161 9.41 -10.70 10.71
N LEU A 162 8.60 -10.90 11.75
CA LEU A 162 9.08 -11.49 13.02
C LEU A 162 9.52 -12.93 12.82
N ALA A 163 8.70 -13.76 12.16
CA ALA A 163 9.03 -15.15 11.88
C ALA A 163 10.32 -15.27 11.03
N TRP A 164 10.44 -14.41 10.01
CA TRP A 164 11.66 -14.35 9.19
C TRP A 164 12.90 -14.01 10.03
N ALA A 165 12.79 -13.03 10.92
CA ALA A 165 13.90 -12.64 11.80
C ALA A 165 14.28 -13.76 12.79
N GLU A 166 13.31 -14.55 13.26
CA GLU A 166 13.55 -15.72 14.12
C GLU A 166 14.23 -16.85 13.34
N GLU A 167 13.81 -17.11 12.10
CA GLU A 167 14.38 -18.14 11.23
C GLU A 167 15.81 -17.84 10.78
N HIS A 168 16.15 -16.55 10.54
CA HIS A 168 17.44 -16.13 9.98
C HIS A 168 18.32 -15.36 10.97
N GLY A 169 17.81 -14.92 12.11
CA GLY A 169 18.50 -14.14 13.14
C GLY A 169 19.17 -14.97 14.25
N GLY A 170 18.98 -16.28 14.25
CA GLY A 170 19.43 -17.15 15.35
C GLY A 170 20.94 -17.49 15.39
N ALA A 171 21.74 -17.06 14.42
CA ALA A 171 23.16 -17.45 14.33
C ALA A 171 24.12 -16.56 15.14
N ASN A 172 23.69 -15.41 15.67
CA ASN A 172 24.58 -14.46 16.36
C ASN A 172 24.24 -14.22 17.85
N GLY A 173 23.49 -15.13 18.48
CA GLY A 173 23.01 -14.98 19.87
C GLY A 173 23.90 -15.57 20.98
N ASP A 174 24.84 -16.41 20.67
CA ASP A 174 25.55 -17.17 21.71
C ASP A 174 26.97 -16.64 22.12
N ASP A 175 27.53 -15.65 21.42
CA ASP A 175 28.85 -15.14 21.75
C ASP A 175 28.88 -13.88 22.65
N ALA A 176 27.75 -13.41 23.15
CA ALA A 176 27.70 -12.22 24.03
C ALA A 176 27.55 -12.54 25.54
N ALA A 177 27.81 -13.78 25.96
CA ALA A 177 27.70 -14.18 27.37
C ALA A 177 29.06 -14.51 28.03
N ALA A 178 30.11 -13.77 27.70
CA ALA A 178 31.39 -13.90 28.45
C ALA A 178 32.16 -12.57 28.45
N ASP A 179 31.69 -11.56 29.13
CA ASP A 179 32.57 -10.68 29.92
C ASP A 179 31.78 -9.93 30.97
N GLY A 180 31.85 -10.41 32.21
CA GLY A 180 31.31 -9.75 33.38
C GLY A 180 32.29 -8.74 33.92
N ASN A 181 31.95 -7.50 33.91
CA ASN A 181 32.15 -6.58 35.04
C ASN A 181 31.82 -5.14 34.64
N GLY A 182 30.92 -4.48 35.37
CA GLY A 182 30.66 -3.05 35.11
C GLY A 182 29.38 -2.55 35.78
N ASN A 183 29.49 -2.24 37.05
CA ASN A 183 28.56 -1.49 37.89
C ASN A 183 28.03 -0.20 37.19
N GLY A 184 26.73 0.01 37.11
CA GLY A 184 26.14 1.26 36.55
C GLY A 184 24.64 1.32 36.67
N ASN A 185 24.16 1.90 37.75
CA ASN A 185 22.79 2.27 38.11
C ASN A 185 22.16 3.23 37.06
N GLY A 186 20.97 2.96 36.53
CA GLY A 186 20.24 3.89 35.67
C GLY A 186 18.99 3.25 35.05
N GLY A 187 17.84 3.47 35.68
CA GLY A 187 16.54 3.05 35.18
C GLY A 187 16.16 3.74 33.87
N GLY A 188 15.64 2.98 32.95
CA GLY A 188 15.09 3.47 31.68
C GLY A 188 14.53 2.30 30.88
N GLY A 189 13.23 2.20 30.79
CA GLY A 189 12.52 1.16 30.05
C GLY A 189 12.99 1.09 28.58
N SER A 190 13.75 0.06 28.28
CA SER A 190 14.14 -0.28 26.90
C SER A 190 12.95 -0.81 26.18
N THR A 191 12.26 0.05 25.48
CA THR A 191 11.27 -0.33 24.47
C THR A 191 11.94 -1.24 23.43
N ALA A 192 11.29 -2.35 23.12
CA ALA A 192 11.71 -3.38 22.17
C ALA A 192 12.00 -2.89 20.72
N THR A 193 11.98 -1.60 20.50
CA THR A 193 12.16 -0.95 19.19
C THR A 193 13.61 -0.83 18.72
N ASN A 194 14.60 -1.14 19.53
CA ASN A 194 16.00 -0.85 19.19
C ASN A 194 16.83 -2.08 18.78
N ARG A 195 16.24 -3.27 18.69
CA ARG A 195 16.95 -4.48 18.21
C ARG A 195 17.01 -4.61 16.69
N TYR A 196 16.38 -3.71 15.95
CA TYR A 196 16.27 -3.76 14.49
C TYR A 196 17.30 -2.89 13.74
N SER A 197 18.27 -2.30 14.42
CA SER A 197 19.06 -1.20 13.83
C SER A 197 20.40 -1.60 13.20
N ALA A 198 20.80 -2.86 13.16
CA ALA A 198 22.17 -3.20 12.72
C ALA A 198 22.32 -4.41 11.79
N SER A 199 21.27 -5.11 11.39
CA SER A 199 21.38 -6.12 10.33
C SER A 199 21.21 -5.44 8.97
N ASN A 200 22.07 -5.81 8.01
CA ASN A 200 22.06 -5.34 6.63
C ASN A 200 20.62 -5.28 6.09
N GLU A 201 20.20 -4.13 5.58
CA GLU A 201 18.86 -3.95 5.00
C GLU A 201 18.58 -4.97 3.89
N ASP A 202 19.62 -5.51 3.28
CA ASP A 202 19.57 -6.47 2.19
C ASP A 202 19.24 -7.91 2.65
N GLU A 203 19.34 -8.24 3.93
CA GLU A 203 19.02 -9.58 4.49
C GLU A 203 17.61 -9.69 5.06
N ARG A 204 16.84 -8.59 5.09
CA ARG A 204 15.49 -8.54 5.64
C ARG A 204 14.45 -8.91 4.60
N LEU A 205 13.37 -9.54 5.07
CA LEU A 205 12.16 -9.70 4.26
C LEU A 205 11.61 -8.32 3.87
N GLN A 206 11.69 -8.00 2.59
CA GLN A 206 11.19 -6.73 2.06
C GLN A 206 9.68 -6.82 1.83
N SER A 207 8.91 -6.07 2.60
CA SER A 207 7.46 -6.10 2.53
C SER A 207 6.90 -4.87 1.86
N ARG A 208 5.83 -5.03 1.08
CA ARG A 208 5.07 -3.94 0.45
C ARG A 208 3.59 -4.28 0.34
N ILE A 209 2.77 -3.25 0.26
CA ILE A 209 1.33 -3.39 0.07
C ILE A 209 0.96 -2.81 -1.30
N LEU A 210 0.21 -3.56 -2.11
CA LEU A 210 -0.37 -3.08 -3.35
C LEU A 210 -1.89 -3.00 -3.20
N VAL A 211 -2.44 -1.79 -3.30
CA VAL A 211 -3.88 -1.55 -3.27
C VAL A 211 -4.41 -1.39 -4.69
N ILE A 212 -5.36 -2.23 -5.08
CA ILE A 212 -6.09 -2.11 -6.35
C ILE A 212 -7.45 -1.51 -6.02
N SER A 213 -7.62 -0.23 -6.36
CA SER A 213 -8.77 0.58 -5.96
C SER A 213 -9.71 0.84 -7.12
N VAL A 214 -11.01 0.65 -6.87
CA VAL A 214 -12.12 0.99 -7.77
C VAL A 214 -13.09 1.98 -7.16
N SER A 215 -13.07 2.14 -5.83
CA SER A 215 -13.98 3.01 -5.08
C SER A 215 -13.45 4.44 -4.95
N GLY A 216 -14.36 5.41 -4.83
CA GLY A 216 -14.03 6.80 -4.56
C GLY A 216 -13.70 7.08 -3.07
N SER A 217 -13.00 8.20 -2.80
CA SER A 217 -12.62 8.59 -1.44
C SER A 217 -13.79 9.09 -0.60
N THR A 218 -14.82 9.62 -1.22
CA THR A 218 -16.01 10.12 -0.51
C THR A 218 -16.69 9.01 0.27
N ASP A 219 -16.67 7.80 -0.26
CA ASP A 219 -17.26 6.64 0.39
C ASP A 219 -16.46 6.14 1.60
N ALA A 220 -15.15 6.37 1.59
CA ALA A 220 -14.24 5.93 2.65
C ALA A 220 -13.94 7.00 3.72
N ALA A 221 -14.56 8.18 3.66
CA ALA A 221 -14.24 9.30 4.57
C ALA A 221 -14.47 8.97 6.06
N HIS A 222 -15.41 8.06 6.37
CA HIS A 222 -15.64 7.60 7.74
C HIS A 222 -14.48 6.76 8.32
N GLN A 223 -13.62 6.20 7.46
CA GLN A 223 -12.46 5.40 7.85
C GLN A 223 -11.17 6.23 7.90
N TYR A 224 -11.25 7.54 7.68
CA TYR A 224 -10.10 8.43 7.55
C TYR A 224 -9.04 8.22 8.64
N ILE A 225 -9.43 8.23 9.92
CA ILE A 225 -8.48 8.06 11.03
C ILE A 225 -7.80 6.70 10.97
N SER A 226 -8.57 5.65 10.76
CA SER A 226 -8.04 4.29 10.74
C SER A 226 -7.10 4.06 9.56
N VAL A 227 -7.41 4.66 8.40
CA VAL A 227 -6.53 4.65 7.22
C VAL A 227 -5.25 5.42 7.51
N MET A 228 -5.34 6.63 8.09
CA MET A 228 -4.17 7.44 8.46
C MET A 228 -3.28 6.74 9.48
N ASN A 229 -3.86 6.08 10.49
CA ASN A 229 -3.09 5.28 11.44
C ASN A 229 -2.34 4.14 10.75
N SER A 230 -2.97 3.48 9.79
CA SER A 230 -2.32 2.44 8.98
C SER A 230 -1.18 3.02 8.11
N ILE A 231 -1.36 4.22 7.54
CA ILE A 231 -0.32 4.92 6.79
C ILE A 231 0.88 5.26 7.67
N PHE A 232 0.65 5.81 8.87
CA PHE A 232 1.71 6.12 9.82
C PHE A 232 2.46 4.86 10.29
N ALA A 233 1.74 3.74 10.49
CA ALA A 233 2.36 2.46 10.80
C ALA A 233 3.25 1.97 9.65
N CYS A 234 2.76 2.03 8.40
CA CYS A 234 3.54 1.69 7.20
C CYS A 234 4.79 2.58 7.06
N GLN A 235 4.64 3.88 7.26
CA GLN A 235 5.74 4.83 7.21
C GLN A 235 6.81 4.52 8.27
N ARG A 236 6.40 4.22 9.50
CA ARG A 236 7.31 3.84 10.58
C ARG A 236 8.04 2.52 10.34
N LEU A 237 7.38 1.57 9.70
CA LEU A 237 7.92 0.25 9.39
C LEU A 237 8.65 0.19 8.02
N ASN A 238 8.73 1.31 7.29
CA ASN A 238 9.28 1.40 5.93
C ASN A 238 8.60 0.44 4.95
N ILE A 239 7.28 0.28 5.07
CA ILE A 239 6.46 -0.54 4.17
C ILE A 239 5.82 0.39 3.13
N PRO A 240 6.24 0.39 1.86
CA PRO A 240 5.61 1.20 0.83
C PRO A 240 4.20 0.70 0.51
N ILE A 241 3.29 1.65 0.32
CA ILE A 241 1.93 1.41 -0.16
C ILE A 241 1.88 1.83 -1.62
N ASP A 242 1.82 0.86 -2.50
CA ASP A 242 1.61 1.06 -3.93
C ASP A 242 0.10 1.10 -4.22
N VAL A 243 -0.32 1.94 -5.15
CA VAL A 243 -1.73 2.11 -5.49
C VAL A 243 -1.93 2.03 -7.00
N CYS A 244 -2.75 1.08 -7.42
CA CYS A 244 -3.27 0.97 -8.77
C CYS A 244 -4.75 1.39 -8.78
N LYS A 245 -5.02 2.58 -9.28
CA LYS A 245 -6.37 3.14 -9.37
C LYS A 245 -7.00 2.79 -10.71
N LEU A 246 -8.10 2.06 -10.68
CA LEU A 246 -8.89 1.71 -11.87
C LEU A 246 -10.01 2.71 -12.11
N SER A 247 -10.67 3.18 -11.04
CA SER A 247 -11.78 4.13 -11.09
C SER A 247 -11.86 4.92 -9.78
N GLY A 248 -12.77 5.88 -9.72
CA GLY A 248 -12.99 6.73 -8.55
C GLY A 248 -11.84 7.71 -8.30
N ASP A 249 -11.95 8.51 -7.25
CA ASP A 249 -10.86 9.36 -6.76
C ASP A 249 -10.55 9.04 -5.30
N ALA A 250 -9.44 8.37 -5.08
CA ALA A 250 -9.03 7.88 -3.76
C ALA A 250 -7.99 8.81 -3.14
N VAL A 251 -8.42 9.99 -2.66
CA VAL A 251 -7.53 11.01 -2.05
C VAL A 251 -6.64 10.42 -0.96
N PHE A 252 -7.19 9.61 -0.06
CA PHE A 252 -6.41 9.02 1.03
C PHE A 252 -5.36 8.02 0.57
N LEU A 253 -5.60 7.35 -0.56
CA LEU A 253 -4.63 6.46 -1.17
C LEU A 253 -3.51 7.22 -1.90
N GLN A 254 -3.80 8.43 -2.42
CA GLN A 254 -2.75 9.32 -2.93
C GLN A 254 -1.80 9.73 -1.80
N GLN A 255 -2.36 10.16 -0.66
CA GLN A 255 -1.59 10.49 0.54
C GLN A 255 -0.82 9.28 1.07
N ALA A 256 -1.42 8.09 1.02
CA ALA A 256 -0.78 6.85 1.45
C ALA A 256 0.48 6.54 0.65
N SER A 257 0.38 6.59 -0.67
CA SER A 257 1.54 6.28 -1.54
C SER A 257 2.63 7.34 -1.41
N ASP A 258 2.29 8.63 -1.31
CA ASP A 258 3.25 9.71 -1.13
C ASP A 258 4.00 9.59 0.21
N ALA A 259 3.26 9.45 1.32
CA ALA A 259 3.84 9.35 2.66
C ALA A 259 4.74 8.12 2.85
N THR A 260 4.44 7.02 2.16
CA THR A 260 5.20 5.75 2.27
C THR A 260 6.20 5.54 1.14
N LYS A 261 6.37 6.50 0.24
CA LYS A 261 7.24 6.42 -0.95
C LYS A 261 6.85 5.27 -1.90
N GLY A 262 5.57 4.96 -1.98
CA GLY A 262 5.00 4.00 -2.91
C GLY A 262 4.76 4.60 -4.30
N VAL A 263 4.32 3.75 -5.21
CA VAL A 263 3.96 4.13 -6.58
C VAL A 263 2.45 4.33 -6.69
N TYR A 264 2.01 5.49 -7.20
CA TYR A 264 0.60 5.75 -7.50
C TYR A 264 0.36 5.81 -9.00
N MET A 265 -0.44 4.88 -9.50
CA MET A 265 -0.84 4.83 -10.91
C MET A 265 -2.34 4.92 -11.07
N ALA A 266 -2.82 5.97 -11.74
CA ALA A 266 -4.20 6.05 -12.21
C ALA A 266 -4.25 5.56 -13.66
N LEU A 267 -4.99 4.52 -13.93
CA LEU A 267 -5.11 3.97 -15.25
C LEU A 267 -6.08 4.81 -16.08
N ALA A 268 -5.61 5.28 -17.23
CA ALA A 268 -6.49 5.95 -18.20
C ALA A 268 -7.46 4.94 -18.83
N GLU A 269 -6.96 3.73 -19.12
CA GLU A 269 -7.74 2.62 -19.65
C GLU A 269 -7.62 1.40 -18.73
N PRO A 270 -8.70 1.02 -18.02
CA PRO A 270 -8.69 -0.15 -17.13
C PRO A 270 -8.34 -1.46 -17.84
N ARG A 271 -8.61 -1.58 -19.15
CA ARG A 271 -8.28 -2.77 -19.97
C ARG A 271 -6.79 -3.08 -19.98
N GLY A 272 -5.93 -2.07 -19.78
CA GLY A 272 -4.48 -2.22 -19.72
C GLY A 272 -3.93 -2.70 -18.37
N LEU A 273 -4.78 -3.09 -17.41
CA LEU A 273 -4.40 -3.42 -16.04
C LEU A 273 -3.14 -4.30 -15.95
N LEU A 274 -3.08 -5.39 -16.70
CA LEU A 274 -1.93 -6.31 -16.65
C LEU A 274 -0.61 -5.61 -17.01
N GLN A 275 -0.62 -4.75 -18.04
CA GLN A 275 0.57 -4.03 -18.47
C GLN A 275 1.09 -3.10 -17.35
N TYR A 276 0.18 -2.35 -16.71
CA TYR A 276 0.55 -1.48 -15.59
C TYR A 276 1.05 -2.28 -14.39
N LEU A 277 0.41 -3.41 -14.06
CA LEU A 277 0.88 -4.28 -12.99
C LEU A 277 2.29 -4.79 -13.24
N MET A 278 2.58 -5.26 -14.45
CA MET A 278 3.89 -5.80 -14.81
C MET A 278 4.98 -4.72 -14.87
N MET A 279 4.69 -3.54 -15.43
CA MET A 279 5.70 -2.51 -15.65
C MET A 279 5.97 -1.65 -14.41
N ALA A 280 4.93 -1.29 -13.65
CA ALA A 280 5.07 -0.37 -12.54
C ALA A 280 5.20 -1.06 -11.17
N PHE A 281 4.56 -2.22 -11.00
CA PHE A 281 4.45 -2.85 -9.67
C PHE A 281 5.23 -4.16 -9.53
N LEU A 282 5.67 -4.79 -10.62
CA LEU A 282 6.47 -6.02 -10.53
C LEU A 282 7.86 -5.78 -9.92
N PRO A 283 8.59 -4.70 -10.26
CA PRO A 283 9.91 -4.45 -9.67
C PRO A 283 9.85 -4.41 -8.15
N ASP A 284 10.75 -5.13 -7.51
CA ASP A 284 10.95 -5.15 -6.06
C ASP A 284 11.56 -3.83 -5.55
N GLN A 285 11.64 -3.65 -4.23
CA GLN A 285 12.15 -2.42 -3.63
C GLN A 285 13.62 -2.15 -3.99
N ARG A 286 14.43 -3.20 -4.17
CA ARG A 286 15.84 -3.08 -4.55
C ARG A 286 15.98 -2.59 -5.99
N SER A 287 15.25 -3.23 -6.92
CA SER A 287 15.22 -2.83 -8.33
C SER A 287 14.72 -1.40 -8.51
N ARG A 288 13.76 -0.97 -7.70
CA ARG A 288 13.21 0.40 -7.72
C ARG A 288 14.25 1.48 -7.39
N ARG A 289 15.33 1.17 -6.65
CA ARG A 289 16.43 2.12 -6.39
C ARG A 289 17.16 2.53 -7.66
N HIS A 290 17.11 1.69 -8.70
CA HIS A 290 17.78 1.90 -9.99
C HIS A 290 16.82 2.36 -11.11
N LEU A 291 15.53 2.39 -10.84
CA LEU A 291 14.50 2.75 -11.80
C LEU A 291 13.95 4.14 -11.51
N VAL A 292 13.58 4.85 -12.58
CA VAL A 292 12.81 6.09 -12.46
C VAL A 292 11.34 5.70 -12.33
N LEU A 293 10.81 5.83 -11.12
CA LEU A 293 9.43 5.50 -10.83
C LEU A 293 8.50 6.64 -11.23
N PRO A 294 7.26 6.34 -11.65
CA PRO A 294 6.26 7.37 -11.85
C PRO A 294 5.92 8.04 -10.53
N THR A 295 6.25 9.32 -10.42
CA THR A 295 5.92 10.14 -9.26
C THR A 295 4.73 11.03 -9.58
N ARG A 296 3.78 11.12 -8.64
CA ARG A 296 2.69 12.06 -8.74
C ARG A 296 3.11 13.40 -8.14
N VAL A 297 2.97 14.48 -8.92
CA VAL A 297 3.32 15.84 -8.47
C VAL A 297 2.16 16.48 -7.72
N ASP A 298 0.93 16.13 -8.07
CA ASP A 298 -0.29 16.75 -7.52
C ASP A 298 -0.98 15.78 -6.55
N VAL A 299 -0.57 15.79 -5.28
CA VAL A 299 -1.22 15.02 -4.21
C VAL A 299 -2.24 15.89 -3.51
N ASP A 300 -3.45 15.40 -3.34
CA ASP A 300 -4.49 16.07 -2.57
C ASP A 300 -4.33 15.74 -1.06
N PHE A 301 -3.91 16.74 -0.28
CA PHE A 301 -3.71 16.60 1.17
C PHE A 301 -4.93 17.02 2.01
N ARG A 302 -6.08 17.21 1.38
CA ARG A 302 -7.29 17.57 2.13
C ARG A 302 -7.73 16.44 3.05
N ALA A 303 -8.17 16.81 4.24
CA ALA A 303 -8.69 15.89 5.23
C ALA A 303 -10.21 15.72 5.11
N ALA A 304 -10.76 14.70 5.73
CA ALA A 304 -12.20 14.52 5.82
C ALA A 304 -12.72 14.96 7.19
N CYS A 305 -13.89 15.63 7.21
CA CYS A 305 -14.54 16.00 8.46
C CYS A 305 -15.23 14.80 9.11
N PHE A 306 -15.26 14.80 10.46
CA PHE A 306 -15.89 13.76 11.26
C PHE A 306 -17.41 13.87 11.31
N CYS A 307 -17.94 15.09 11.19
CA CYS A 307 -19.36 15.35 11.29
C CYS A 307 -20.16 14.89 10.05
N HIS A 308 -19.65 15.18 8.84
CA HIS A 308 -20.35 14.89 7.58
C HIS A 308 -19.61 13.91 6.68
N ARG A 309 -18.41 13.45 7.09
CA ARG A 309 -17.59 12.47 6.36
C ARG A 309 -17.27 12.90 4.92
N ARG A 310 -17.02 14.19 4.72
CA ARG A 310 -16.65 14.77 3.41
C ARG A 310 -15.29 15.44 3.49
N VAL A 311 -14.60 15.49 2.37
CA VAL A 311 -13.32 16.19 2.24
C VAL A 311 -13.56 17.70 2.42
N VAL A 312 -12.72 18.34 3.23
CA VAL A 312 -12.83 19.77 3.56
C VAL A 312 -11.52 20.49 3.33
N ASP A 313 -11.61 21.72 2.81
CA ASP A 313 -10.47 22.58 2.60
C ASP A 313 -10.10 23.38 3.85
N VAL A 314 -11.10 23.70 4.67
CA VAL A 314 -10.95 24.44 5.92
C VAL A 314 -11.81 23.76 6.98
N GLY A 315 -11.26 23.53 8.16
CA GLY A 315 -11.98 22.89 9.25
C GLY A 315 -11.47 23.29 10.62
N PHE A 316 -12.25 22.95 11.64
CA PHE A 316 -11.89 23.10 13.06
C PHE A 316 -11.27 21.80 13.54
N VAL A 317 -10.13 21.91 14.22
CA VAL A 317 -9.37 20.74 14.68
C VAL A 317 -9.38 20.70 16.21
N CYS A 318 -9.78 19.58 16.79
CA CYS A 318 -9.66 19.37 18.23
C CYS A 318 -8.18 19.23 18.62
N SER A 319 -7.72 20.03 19.59
CA SER A 319 -6.33 20.02 20.06
C SER A 319 -5.93 18.71 20.77
N ILE A 320 -6.90 17.97 21.29
CA ILE A 320 -6.64 16.74 22.07
C ILE A 320 -6.67 15.49 21.17
N CYS A 321 -7.77 15.27 20.43
CA CYS A 321 -7.93 14.04 19.65
C CYS A 321 -7.68 14.24 18.14
N LEU A 322 -7.38 15.47 17.70
CA LEU A 322 -7.11 15.86 16.32
C LEU A 322 -8.28 15.59 15.33
N SER A 323 -9.48 15.39 15.86
CA SER A 323 -10.67 15.26 15.03
C SER A 323 -10.97 16.56 14.30
N ILE A 324 -11.36 16.46 13.03
CA ILE A 324 -11.59 17.58 12.14
C ILE A 324 -13.09 17.76 11.92
N PHE A 325 -13.58 18.99 12.09
CA PHE A 325 -14.99 19.36 11.87
C PHE A 325 -15.08 20.46 10.81
N CYS A 326 -16.02 20.38 9.89
CA CYS A 326 -16.23 21.42 8.87
C CYS A 326 -16.93 22.65 9.45
N GLU A 327 -17.68 22.47 10.55
CA GLU A 327 -18.39 23.49 11.28
C GLU A 327 -18.10 23.33 12.77
N PRO A 328 -18.20 24.41 13.59
CA PRO A 328 -18.07 24.27 15.02
C PRO A 328 -19.12 23.29 15.56
N PRO A 329 -18.70 22.31 16.38
CA PRO A 329 -19.66 21.38 16.96
C PRO A 329 -20.61 22.11 17.92
N PRO A 330 -21.85 21.64 18.08
CA PRO A 330 -22.83 22.26 18.96
C PRO A 330 -22.30 22.30 20.41
N GLY A 331 -22.36 23.48 21.04
CA GLY A 331 -21.85 23.69 22.40
C GLY A 331 -20.34 23.84 22.49
N ASN A 332 -19.63 23.89 21.35
CA ASN A 332 -18.17 23.92 21.29
C ASN A 332 -17.47 22.71 21.94
N ASP A 333 -18.18 21.59 22.09
CA ASP A 333 -17.61 20.37 22.64
C ASP A 333 -17.25 19.40 21.52
N CYS A 334 -16.06 18.84 21.56
CA CYS A 334 -15.62 17.86 20.57
C CYS A 334 -16.51 16.62 20.60
N MET A 335 -17.16 16.30 19.47
CA MET A 335 -18.05 15.13 19.34
C MET A 335 -17.31 13.79 19.53
N THR A 336 -15.99 13.78 19.45
CA THR A 336 -15.17 12.55 19.56
C THR A 336 -14.66 12.31 20.98
N CYS A 337 -14.11 13.34 21.65
CA CYS A 337 -13.49 13.18 22.97
C CYS A 337 -14.16 14.03 24.08
N GLY A 338 -15.19 14.82 23.77
CA GLY A 338 -15.90 15.66 24.72
C GLY A 338 -15.13 16.88 25.23
N THR A 339 -13.95 17.16 24.69
CA THR A 339 -13.15 18.32 25.11
C THR A 339 -13.78 19.61 24.60
N HIS A 340 -13.87 20.64 25.44
CA HIS A 340 -14.31 21.96 25.04
C HIS A 340 -13.31 22.62 24.08
N LEU A 341 -13.81 23.14 22.95
CA LEU A 341 -13.04 23.80 21.93
C LEU A 341 -13.14 25.31 22.09
N ASP A 342 -12.03 25.97 22.35
CA ASP A 342 -11.94 27.45 22.42
C ASP A 342 -12.04 28.04 21.01
N ILE A 343 -13.26 28.21 20.51
CA ILE A 343 -13.52 28.72 19.16
C ILE A 343 -13.73 30.25 19.14
N GLU A 344 -13.87 30.89 20.31
CA GLU A 344 -14.26 32.30 20.48
C GLU A 344 -13.32 33.32 19.79
N GLY A 345 -12.08 32.94 19.48
CA GLY A 345 -11.12 33.81 18.76
C GLY A 345 -11.07 33.69 17.24
N ASN A 346 -11.61 32.64 16.64
CA ASN A 346 -11.36 32.28 15.22
C ASN A 346 -12.61 32.24 14.34
N ALA A 347 -13.73 32.81 14.77
CA ALA A 347 -15.00 32.76 14.04
C ALA A 347 -15.04 33.52 12.69
N LYS A 348 -13.95 34.16 12.29
CA LYS A 348 -13.84 34.75 10.96
C LYS A 348 -12.66 34.12 10.23
N PRO A 349 -12.89 33.36 9.14
CA PRO A 349 -11.79 32.98 8.28
C PRO A 349 -11.03 34.26 7.90
N ALA A 350 -9.72 34.26 8.13
CA ALA A 350 -8.87 35.36 7.72
C ALA A 350 -9.05 35.51 6.20
N LEU A 351 -9.86 36.46 5.80
CA LEU A 351 -9.98 36.87 4.38
C LEU A 351 -8.60 37.36 3.98
N LEU A 352 -7.82 36.51 3.38
CA LEU A 352 -6.59 36.94 2.72
C LEU A 352 -6.96 38.07 1.76
N PRO A 353 -6.47 39.31 1.95
CA PRO A 353 -6.82 40.43 1.10
C PRO A 353 -6.36 40.06 -0.31
N ARG A 354 -7.32 39.84 -1.21
CA ARG A 354 -7.04 39.69 -2.63
C ARG A 354 -6.20 40.89 -3.05
N LYS A 355 -4.92 40.70 -3.36
CA LYS A 355 -4.05 41.73 -3.92
C LYS A 355 -4.75 42.27 -5.16
N LYS A 356 -5.34 43.48 -5.06
CA LYS A 356 -5.88 44.21 -6.20
C LYS A 356 -4.72 44.41 -7.19
N LYS A 357 -4.82 43.77 -8.35
CA LYS A 357 -3.91 44.09 -9.47
C LYS A 357 -3.98 45.61 -9.71
N LYS A 358 -2.91 46.33 -9.42
CA LYS A 358 -2.77 47.74 -9.77
C LYS A 358 -2.92 47.81 -11.28
N LYS A 359 -4.01 48.40 -11.76
CA LYS A 359 -4.13 48.85 -13.15
C LYS A 359 -3.02 49.85 -13.37
N LYS A 360 -2.05 49.55 -14.25
CA LYS A 360 -1.07 50.48 -14.77
C LYS A 360 -1.86 51.60 -15.45
N ARG A 361 -1.84 52.81 -14.86
CA ARG A 361 -2.30 54.02 -15.53
C ARG A 361 -1.33 54.26 -16.67
N VAL A 362 -1.80 54.22 -17.89
CA VAL A 362 -1.12 54.72 -19.05
C VAL A 362 -1.34 56.23 -19.02
N ASN A 363 -0.34 56.98 -18.62
CA ASN A 363 -0.29 58.44 -18.83
C ASN A 363 0.11 58.68 -20.28
N GLY A 364 -0.85 59.19 -21.05
CA GLY A 364 -0.54 59.83 -22.32
C GLY A 364 0.14 61.15 -22.06
N ALA A 365 1.30 61.36 -22.65
CA ALA A 365 1.88 62.68 -22.90
C ALA A 365 2.42 62.70 -24.34
N SER A 366 1.79 63.52 -25.11
CA SER A 366 2.20 63.98 -26.44
C SER A 366 3.58 64.61 -26.38
N GLY A 367 4.42 64.33 -27.37
CA GLY A 367 5.72 65.00 -27.59
C GLY A 367 6.27 64.68 -28.98
N THR A 368 6.08 65.59 -29.88
CA THR A 368 6.62 65.73 -31.24
C THR A 368 8.14 65.61 -31.32
N GLY A 369 8.65 64.96 -32.38
CA GLY A 369 10.08 64.96 -32.71
C GLY A 369 10.46 63.98 -33.81
N THR A 370 10.73 64.50 -34.95
CA THR A 370 11.07 64.11 -36.32
C THR A 370 12.20 63.06 -36.48
N PRO A 371 12.37 62.45 -37.65
CA PRO A 371 13.07 61.21 -37.89
C PRO A 371 14.53 61.37 -38.32
N MET A 372 15.34 60.35 -38.05
CA MET A 372 16.66 60.28 -38.74
C MET A 372 17.02 58.77 -38.98
N SER A 373 17.03 58.52 -40.27
CA SER A 373 17.83 57.65 -41.16
C SER A 373 18.57 56.41 -40.59
N THR A 374 18.29 55.32 -41.29
CA THR A 374 19.09 54.11 -41.51
C THR A 374 20.58 54.38 -41.87
N PRO A 375 21.49 53.35 -41.65
CA PRO A 375 21.78 52.47 -42.77
C PRO A 375 22.03 51.00 -42.39
N THR A 376 21.65 50.16 -43.32
CA THR A 376 22.17 48.82 -43.58
C THR A 376 23.61 48.87 -44.10
N PRO A 377 24.46 47.83 -43.85
CA PRO A 377 24.89 47.02 -44.97
C PRO A 377 25.05 45.52 -44.65
N GLY A 378 24.75 44.70 -45.65
CA GLY A 378 25.37 43.41 -45.80
C GLY A 378 26.81 43.50 -46.40
N PRO A 379 27.52 42.45 -46.70
CA PRO A 379 27.06 41.22 -47.38
C PRO A 379 27.10 39.95 -46.55
#